data_b958ec8600011406eb74018569c6505c
#
_entry.id   b958ec8600011406eb74018569c6505c
#
_cell.length_a   1.000
_cell.length_b   1.000
_cell.length_c   1.000
_cell.angle_alpha   90.00
_cell.angle_beta   90.00
_cell.angle_gamma   90.00
#
_symmetry.space_group_name_H-M   'P 1'
#
loop_
_entity.id
_entity.type
_entity.pdbx_description
1 polymer ?
#
loop_
_entity_poly.entity_id
_entity_poly.type
_entity_poly.pdbx_seq_one_letter_code
_entity_poly.pdbx_strand_id
1 'polypeptide(L)'
;MSHSSEKTPYILQSLATGNNFTDTGWLLDAPREKIPTLIRALYQTKQLHLKDSSLGIYRFADWLPVNRYLVGSSAPITYKSEGLARKLGLNRLYITFSGYWPERGVEMKTCSFKETEAYSVCGRLDGSNREVLVVASAGNTARAFAQVCSDNQIPLLLSVPHDNLNALWFEAPLNPCVKLITCEAGSDYFDAIHLSNIVSKMDGFITEGGAKNVARRDGMGTTMLSAVTTIGEIPEYYFQAIGSGTGAIAAWEANLRLIADGRFGNRKARLMVSQNIPFHPIYDAWKEDSREMLYMDDAEARKKVEVIEAKVLSNRKPPYGIVGGLYDAMKDAGGDVLLANNQESRDAAILFKETEGNDIHCAAAVATATLIDAAKTGLVKKDDLIMLNITGGGEAKFKAGREMFFLQPLLTSSVNPDEGLVVKKVKGLF
;
A
#
# COMPACT_ATOMS: atom_id res chain seq x y z
N MET A 1 24.87 10.55 10.52
CA MET A 1 24.57 12.00 10.62
C MET A 1 23.04 12.11 10.59
N SER A 2 22.40 12.51 11.69
CA SER A 2 20.96 12.75 11.73
C SER A 2 20.68 14.02 10.93
N HIS A 3 20.15 13.92 9.73
CA HIS A 3 19.56 15.07 9.06
C HIS A 3 18.36 15.50 9.91
N SER A 4 18.46 16.64 10.58
CA SER A 4 17.30 17.28 11.20
C SER A 4 16.34 17.61 10.08
N SER A 5 15.32 16.75 9.89
CA SER A 5 14.27 17.05 8.94
C SER A 5 13.41 18.17 9.54
N GLU A 6 13.25 19.25 8.81
CA GLU A 6 12.19 20.19 9.14
C GLU A 6 10.86 19.46 9.02
N LYS A 7 10.07 19.50 10.10
CA LYS A 7 8.72 18.93 10.11
C LYS A 7 7.92 19.51 8.95
N THR A 8 7.34 18.64 8.12
CA THR A 8 6.48 19.09 7.01
C THR A 8 5.21 19.75 7.58
N PRO A 9 4.95 21.03 7.29
CA PRO A 9 3.77 21.71 7.81
C PRO A 9 2.49 21.30 7.05
N TYR A 10 1.50 20.80 7.78
CA TYR A 10 0.20 20.43 7.26
C TYR A 10 -0.90 20.57 8.33
N ILE A 11 -2.14 20.59 7.89
CA ILE A 11 -3.34 20.43 8.71
C ILE A 11 -4.13 19.24 8.19
N LEU A 12 -5.05 18.73 8.98
CA LEU A 12 -5.97 17.66 8.60
C LEU A 12 -7.34 18.23 8.23
N GLN A 13 -8.03 17.56 7.30
CA GLN A 13 -9.38 17.88 6.88
C GLN A 13 -10.27 16.65 6.92
N SER A 14 -11.47 16.77 7.52
CA SER A 14 -12.54 15.78 7.38
C SER A 14 -13.10 15.81 5.96
N LEU A 15 -13.20 14.66 5.28
CA LEU A 15 -13.76 14.61 3.93
C LEU A 15 -15.28 14.61 3.93
N ALA A 16 -15.94 14.33 5.07
CA ALA A 16 -17.38 14.41 5.19
C ALA A 16 -17.89 15.85 5.35
N THR A 17 -17.18 16.68 6.13
CA THR A 17 -17.65 18.03 6.50
C THR A 17 -16.79 19.15 5.93
N GLY A 18 -15.59 18.85 5.43
CA GLY A 18 -14.62 19.86 5.01
C GLY A 18 -13.94 20.61 6.16
N ASN A 19 -14.24 20.26 7.42
CA ASN A 19 -13.66 20.92 8.59
C ASN A 19 -12.17 20.63 8.70
N ASN A 20 -11.40 21.69 8.95
CA ASN A 20 -9.96 21.63 9.16
C ASN A 20 -9.63 21.56 10.65
N PHE A 21 -8.59 20.81 11.01
CA PHE A 21 -8.09 20.68 12.37
C PHE A 21 -6.60 20.37 12.39
N THR A 22 -5.95 20.62 13.52
CA THR A 22 -4.52 20.35 13.71
C THR A 22 -4.32 18.88 14.02
N ASP A 23 -3.28 18.28 13.44
CA ASP A 23 -2.82 16.95 13.84
C ASP A 23 -2.11 17.06 15.21
N THR A 24 -2.76 16.53 16.24
CA THR A 24 -2.23 16.56 17.62
C THR A 24 -1.37 15.33 17.94
N GLY A 25 -0.95 14.58 16.94
CA GLY A 25 -0.09 13.42 17.08
C GLY A 25 -0.47 12.27 16.15
N TRP A 26 -1.30 11.34 16.61
CA TRP A 26 -1.64 10.11 15.85
C TRP A 26 -3.14 10.05 15.51
N LEU A 27 -3.68 11.15 14.94
CA LEU A 27 -5.10 11.17 14.58
C LEU A 27 -5.36 10.28 13.36
N LEU A 28 -6.35 9.40 13.49
CA LEU A 28 -6.83 8.50 12.45
C LEU A 28 -8.25 8.85 12.00
N ASP A 29 -9.00 9.55 12.84
CA ASP A 29 -10.38 9.98 12.63
C ASP A 29 -10.51 11.50 12.87
N ALA A 30 -11.48 12.11 12.21
CA ALA A 30 -11.82 13.51 12.46
C ALA A 30 -12.46 13.67 13.84
N PRO A 31 -11.96 14.62 14.68
CA PRO A 31 -12.55 14.85 16.00
C PRO A 31 -14.04 15.22 15.91
N ARG A 32 -14.88 14.58 16.74
CA ARG A 32 -16.34 14.83 16.85
C ARG A 32 -17.15 14.52 15.58
N GLU A 33 -16.54 13.89 14.56
CA GLU A 33 -17.25 13.49 13.37
C GLU A 33 -18.14 12.27 13.69
N LYS A 34 -19.40 12.31 13.23
CA LYS A 34 -20.35 11.21 13.42
C LYS A 34 -20.43 10.28 12.23
N ILE A 35 -20.07 10.78 11.05
CA ILE A 35 -20.11 10.02 9.81
C ILE A 35 -18.74 9.39 9.61
N PRO A 36 -18.64 8.06 9.41
CA PRO A 36 -17.38 7.41 9.09
C PRO A 36 -16.75 8.04 7.84
N THR A 37 -15.58 8.66 8.00
CA THR A 37 -14.90 9.39 6.93
C THR A 37 -13.39 9.21 7.01
N LEU A 38 -12.74 9.28 5.87
CA LEU A 38 -11.30 9.50 5.85
C LEU A 38 -10.98 10.97 6.16
N ILE A 39 -9.80 11.19 6.70
CA ILE A 39 -9.20 12.52 6.87
C ILE A 39 -8.07 12.67 5.87
N ARG A 40 -7.82 13.87 5.36
CA ARG A 40 -6.77 14.16 4.37
C ARG A 40 -5.77 15.17 4.94
N ALA A 41 -4.49 15.01 4.64
CA ALA A 41 -3.49 16.03 4.92
C ALA A 41 -3.55 17.14 3.85
N LEU A 42 -3.63 18.38 4.33
CA LEU A 42 -3.53 19.59 3.51
C LEU A 42 -2.18 20.25 3.78
N TYR A 43 -1.25 20.09 2.84
CA TYR A 43 0.11 20.61 2.96
C TYR A 43 0.14 22.11 2.69
N GLN A 44 0.98 22.82 3.44
CA GLN A 44 1.20 24.26 3.26
C GLN A 44 1.89 24.54 1.92
N THR A 45 2.86 23.71 1.54
CA THR A 45 3.54 23.77 0.24
C THR A 45 2.62 23.29 -0.85
N LYS A 46 2.24 24.17 -1.78
CA LYS A 46 1.31 23.85 -2.89
C LYS A 46 2.01 23.27 -4.11
N GLN A 47 3.22 23.68 -4.39
CA GLN A 47 4.04 23.13 -5.47
C GLN A 47 5.05 22.13 -4.92
N LEU A 48 5.11 20.95 -5.52
CA LEU A 48 6.04 19.90 -5.11
C LEU A 48 7.47 20.24 -5.52
N HIS A 49 8.39 20.30 -4.58
CA HIS A 49 9.82 20.42 -4.84
C HIS A 49 10.51 19.10 -4.52
N LEU A 50 11.06 18.47 -5.55
CA LEU A 50 11.79 17.22 -5.37
C LEU A 50 13.09 17.48 -4.62
N LYS A 51 13.30 16.76 -3.51
CA LYS A 51 14.57 16.73 -2.80
C LYS A 51 15.52 15.71 -3.45
N ASP A 52 16.72 15.59 -2.90
CA ASP A 52 17.73 14.65 -3.38
C ASP A 52 17.17 13.22 -3.49
N SER A 53 17.49 12.54 -4.57
CA SER A 53 17.01 11.18 -4.85
C SER A 53 17.55 10.14 -3.87
N SER A 54 18.69 10.39 -3.23
CA SER A 54 19.27 9.51 -2.19
C SER A 54 18.40 9.41 -0.93
N LEU A 55 17.44 10.31 -0.76
CA LEU A 55 16.50 10.30 0.37
C LEU A 55 15.34 9.31 0.20
N GLY A 56 15.31 8.51 -0.88
CA GLY A 56 14.22 7.58 -1.15
C GLY A 56 12.88 8.31 -1.27
N ILE A 57 11.81 7.82 -0.57
CA ILE A 57 10.50 8.49 -0.63
C ILE A 57 10.52 9.91 -0.08
N TYR A 58 11.47 10.25 0.80
CA TYR A 58 11.56 11.60 1.37
C TYR A 58 11.99 12.65 0.34
N ARG A 59 12.35 12.25 -0.89
CA ARG A 59 12.43 13.19 -2.01
C ARG A 59 11.10 13.93 -2.27
N PHE A 60 9.98 13.36 -1.83
CA PHE A 60 8.62 13.92 -1.91
C PHE A 60 8.15 14.51 -0.57
N ALA A 61 9.06 14.83 0.36
CA ALA A 61 8.72 15.21 1.73
C ALA A 61 7.82 16.45 1.86
N ASP A 62 7.78 17.32 0.85
CA ASP A 62 6.83 18.46 0.83
C ASP A 62 5.37 18.00 0.97
N TRP A 63 5.07 16.75 0.58
CA TRP A 63 3.74 16.14 0.61
C TRP A 63 3.71 14.80 1.36
N LEU A 64 4.57 14.65 2.37
CA LEU A 64 4.53 13.54 3.32
C LEU A 64 4.37 14.10 4.75
N PRO A 65 3.48 13.54 5.59
CA PRO A 65 3.23 14.07 6.94
C PRO A 65 4.28 13.53 7.92
N VAL A 66 5.55 13.82 7.65
CA VAL A 66 6.69 13.25 8.39
C VAL A 66 7.33 14.26 9.32
N ASN A 67 7.77 13.76 10.48
CA ASN A 67 8.52 14.50 11.48
C ASN A 67 10.03 14.23 11.39
N ARG A 68 10.43 13.14 10.72
CA ARG A 68 11.82 12.74 10.55
C ARG A 68 12.02 11.87 9.31
N TYR A 69 13.24 11.84 8.79
CA TYR A 69 13.63 10.92 7.72
C TYR A 69 14.29 9.70 8.33
N LEU A 70 13.88 8.53 7.90
CA LEU A 70 14.40 7.25 8.34
C LEU A 70 15.44 6.73 7.34
N VAL A 71 16.42 5.98 7.82
CA VAL A 71 17.45 5.39 6.96
C VAL A 71 16.93 4.20 6.18
N GLY A 72 17.49 3.96 4.99
CA GLY A 72 17.17 2.80 4.16
C GLY A 72 16.00 2.98 3.20
N SER A 73 15.40 4.17 3.13
CA SER A 73 14.27 4.44 2.25
C SER A 73 14.66 4.39 0.77
N SER A 74 13.84 3.71 -0.05
CA SER A 74 13.91 3.74 -1.51
C SER A 74 12.62 4.33 -2.08
N ALA A 75 12.71 5.04 -3.22
CA ALA A 75 11.53 5.58 -3.91
C ALA A 75 11.09 4.68 -5.06
N PRO A 76 9.79 4.68 -5.43
CA PRO A 76 9.36 4.12 -6.70
C PRO A 76 10.08 4.80 -7.86
N ILE A 77 10.41 4.04 -8.89
CA ILE A 77 10.91 4.59 -10.16
C ILE A 77 9.83 4.56 -11.23
N THR A 78 9.88 5.52 -12.15
CA THR A 78 9.01 5.52 -13.32
C THR A 78 9.85 5.59 -14.59
N TYR A 79 9.48 4.79 -15.58
CA TYR A 79 10.14 4.79 -16.88
C TYR A 79 9.13 4.53 -18.01
N LYS A 80 9.45 5.00 -19.20
CA LYS A 80 8.68 4.68 -20.41
C LYS A 80 8.96 3.24 -20.80
N SER A 81 7.92 2.43 -20.91
CA SER A 81 8.05 1.04 -21.40
C SER A 81 8.34 1.03 -22.89
N GLU A 82 9.29 0.20 -23.31
CA GLU A 82 9.56 -0.07 -24.71
C GLU A 82 9.12 -1.49 -25.11
N GLY A 83 9.40 -2.46 -24.28
CA GLY A 83 9.13 -3.88 -24.54
C GLY A 83 7.65 -4.21 -24.48
N LEU A 84 7.03 -4.01 -23.31
CA LEU A 84 5.60 -4.26 -23.11
C LEU A 84 4.74 -3.31 -23.96
N ALA A 85 5.12 -2.03 -24.04
CA ALA A 85 4.43 -1.06 -24.89
C ALA A 85 4.37 -1.50 -26.34
N ARG A 86 5.48 -1.93 -26.94
CA ARG A 86 5.54 -2.44 -28.31
C ARG A 86 4.65 -3.68 -28.49
N LYS A 87 4.68 -4.59 -27.50
CA LYS A 87 3.88 -5.83 -27.54
C LYS A 87 2.38 -5.54 -27.52
N LEU A 88 1.97 -4.47 -26.81
CA LEU A 88 0.58 -4.07 -26.68
C LEU A 88 0.14 -3.03 -27.73
N GLY A 89 1.05 -2.53 -28.56
CA GLY A 89 0.76 -1.48 -29.55
C GLY A 89 0.50 -0.10 -28.92
N LEU A 90 1.07 0.19 -27.74
CA LEU A 90 0.88 1.43 -27.00
C LEU A 90 2.10 2.34 -27.15
N ASN A 91 1.89 3.62 -27.46
CA ASN A 91 2.99 4.58 -27.65
C ASN A 91 3.42 5.29 -26.36
N ARG A 92 2.52 5.38 -25.36
CA ARG A 92 2.71 6.19 -24.18
C ARG A 92 2.41 5.40 -22.89
N LEU A 93 2.92 4.15 -22.83
CA LEU A 93 2.88 3.33 -21.62
C LEU A 93 4.09 3.66 -20.73
N TYR A 94 3.81 4.08 -19.51
CA TYR A 94 4.80 4.27 -18.45
C TYR A 94 4.57 3.25 -17.33
N ILE A 95 5.64 2.71 -16.79
CA ILE A 95 5.62 1.76 -15.68
C ILE A 95 6.21 2.46 -14.47
N THR A 96 5.43 2.49 -13.39
CA THR A 96 5.96 2.84 -12.06
C THR A 96 6.22 1.55 -11.31
N PHE A 97 7.48 1.29 -11.01
CA PHE A 97 7.93 0.05 -10.39
C PHE A 97 8.34 0.30 -8.93
N SER A 98 7.77 -0.51 -8.04
CA SER A 98 8.06 -0.48 -6.60
C SER A 98 8.50 -1.88 -6.16
N GLY A 99 9.82 -2.08 -6.06
CA GLY A 99 10.39 -3.38 -5.74
C GLY A 99 11.92 -3.35 -5.70
N TYR A 100 12.55 -4.44 -6.10
CA TYR A 100 14.00 -4.54 -6.14
C TYR A 100 14.51 -4.59 -7.58
N TRP A 101 15.13 -3.51 -8.01
CA TRP A 101 15.75 -3.38 -9.34
C TRP A 101 16.91 -2.37 -9.30
N PRO A 102 18.06 -2.76 -8.70
CA PRO A 102 19.20 -1.85 -8.51
C PRO A 102 19.71 -1.18 -9.78
N GLU A 103 19.66 -1.91 -10.92
CA GLU A 103 20.11 -1.40 -12.21
C GLU A 103 19.26 -0.23 -12.72
N ARG A 104 18.06 -0.05 -12.15
CA ARG A 104 17.17 1.10 -12.40
C ARG A 104 17.08 2.06 -11.22
N GLY A 105 17.84 1.84 -10.15
CA GLY A 105 17.92 2.73 -8.99
C GLY A 105 16.77 2.58 -8.00
N VAL A 106 16.11 1.41 -7.94
CA VAL A 106 15.13 1.10 -6.89
C VAL A 106 15.55 -0.14 -6.11
N GLU A 107 15.67 0.00 -4.79
CA GLU A 107 16.21 -1.04 -3.91
C GLU A 107 15.31 -1.27 -2.69
N MET A 108 14.01 -1.49 -2.92
CA MET A 108 13.09 -1.86 -1.85
C MET A 108 13.39 -3.28 -1.40
N LYS A 109 13.93 -3.46 -0.20
CA LYS A 109 14.37 -4.75 0.35
C LYS A 109 13.22 -5.75 0.53
N THR A 110 12.00 -5.26 0.71
CA THR A 110 10.80 -6.12 0.83
C THR A 110 10.10 -6.32 -0.52
N CYS A 111 10.71 -5.89 -1.60
CA CYS A 111 10.26 -6.07 -2.98
C CYS A 111 8.83 -5.56 -3.25
N SER A 112 8.34 -4.59 -2.47
CA SER A 112 6.98 -4.08 -2.64
C SER A 112 6.82 -2.62 -2.21
N PHE A 113 5.83 -1.92 -2.82
CA PHE A 113 5.49 -0.54 -2.46
C PHE A 113 4.99 -0.37 -1.02
N LYS A 114 4.86 -1.47 -0.27
CA LYS A 114 4.54 -1.42 1.16
C LYS A 114 5.64 -0.76 1.99
N GLU A 115 6.86 -0.70 1.45
CA GLU A 115 7.91 0.10 2.09
C GLU A 115 7.60 1.59 2.07
N THR A 116 6.97 2.11 1.02
CA THR A 116 6.63 3.54 0.96
C THR A 116 5.62 3.93 2.03
N GLU A 117 4.63 3.07 2.31
CA GLU A 117 3.70 3.29 3.42
C GLU A 117 4.41 3.19 4.77
N ALA A 118 5.27 2.20 4.98
CA ALA A 118 5.96 1.98 6.23
C ALA A 118 6.92 3.12 6.58
N TYR A 119 7.73 3.59 5.61
CA TYR A 119 8.61 4.74 5.81
C TYR A 119 7.85 6.03 6.12
N SER A 120 6.72 6.28 5.46
CA SER A 120 5.90 7.47 5.70
C SER A 120 5.21 7.40 7.08
N VAL A 121 4.62 6.26 7.43
CA VAL A 121 3.96 6.04 8.73
C VAL A 121 4.96 6.15 9.88
N CYS A 122 6.09 5.43 9.79
CA CYS A 122 7.13 5.47 10.82
C CYS A 122 7.84 6.85 10.88
N GLY A 123 7.95 7.56 9.76
CA GLY A 123 8.44 8.93 9.69
C GLY A 123 7.52 9.95 10.35
N ARG A 124 6.19 9.67 10.43
CA ARG A 124 5.21 10.50 11.15
C ARG A 124 5.35 10.39 12.67
N LEU A 125 5.88 9.28 13.20
CA LEU A 125 6.15 9.15 14.62
C LEU A 125 7.15 10.21 15.07
N ASP A 126 6.87 10.83 16.22
CA ASP A 126 7.84 11.70 16.87
C ASP A 126 9.08 10.89 17.28
N GLY A 127 10.27 11.47 17.14
CA GLY A 127 11.52 10.81 17.54
C GLY A 127 11.62 10.49 19.03
N SER A 128 10.81 11.17 19.89
CA SER A 128 10.68 10.90 21.31
C SER A 128 9.66 9.80 21.65
N ASN A 129 8.88 9.34 20.64
CA ASN A 129 7.84 8.34 20.84
C ASN A 129 8.44 7.02 21.38
N ARG A 130 7.83 6.48 22.41
CA ARG A 130 8.17 5.19 23.03
C ARG A 130 7.05 4.16 22.90
N GLU A 131 5.95 4.53 22.26
CA GLU A 131 4.82 3.63 22.04
C GLU A 131 5.18 2.55 21.02
N VAL A 132 4.62 1.38 21.24
CA VAL A 132 4.77 0.22 20.35
C VAL A 132 3.76 0.35 19.21
N LEU A 133 4.26 0.43 17.98
CA LEU A 133 3.39 0.41 16.80
C LEU A 133 2.81 -0.99 16.60
N VAL A 134 1.48 -1.09 16.44
CA VAL A 134 0.78 -2.36 16.22
C VAL A 134 0.31 -2.44 14.78
N VAL A 135 0.73 -3.50 14.07
CA VAL A 135 0.40 -3.72 12.66
C VAL A 135 -0.17 -5.13 12.46
N ALA A 136 -1.40 -5.21 11.93
CA ALA A 136 -1.97 -6.47 11.46
C ALA A 136 -1.82 -6.60 9.94
N SER A 137 -1.37 -7.75 9.44
CA SER A 137 -1.17 -7.95 8.00
C SER A 137 -1.09 -9.43 7.64
N ALA A 138 -1.49 -9.75 6.41
CA ALA A 138 -1.33 -11.08 5.82
C ALA A 138 -0.03 -11.24 5.01
N GLY A 139 0.98 -10.33 5.13
CA GLY A 139 2.25 -10.52 4.42
C GLY A 139 3.02 -9.23 4.13
N ASN A 140 2.88 -8.65 2.94
CA ASN A 140 3.76 -7.56 2.46
C ASN A 140 3.82 -6.33 3.38
N THR A 141 2.70 -5.92 3.99
CA THR A 141 2.69 -4.80 4.94
C THR A 141 3.48 -5.16 6.20
N ALA A 142 3.26 -6.36 6.78
CA ALA A 142 4.03 -6.80 7.96
C ALA A 142 5.54 -6.85 7.66
N ARG A 143 5.93 -7.40 6.49
CA ARG A 143 7.33 -7.45 6.06
C ARG A 143 7.94 -6.05 5.93
N ALA A 144 7.22 -5.10 5.32
CA ALA A 144 7.69 -3.73 5.16
C ALA A 144 7.88 -3.01 6.51
N PHE A 145 6.88 -3.06 7.39
CA PHE A 145 7.01 -2.46 8.72
C PHE A 145 8.10 -3.13 9.55
N ALA A 146 8.23 -4.47 9.49
CA ALA A 146 9.29 -5.18 10.17
C ALA A 146 10.68 -4.71 9.74
N GLN A 147 10.93 -4.59 8.42
CA GLN A 147 12.20 -4.11 7.89
C GLN A 147 12.48 -2.67 8.34
N VAL A 148 11.53 -1.75 8.12
CA VAL A 148 11.70 -0.33 8.45
C VAL A 148 11.89 -0.12 9.95
N CYS A 149 11.10 -0.78 10.79
CA CYS A 149 11.21 -0.67 12.23
C CYS A 149 12.50 -1.29 12.77
N SER A 150 12.94 -2.43 12.21
CA SER A 150 14.20 -3.05 12.55
C SER A 150 15.40 -2.12 12.24
N ASP A 151 15.47 -1.58 11.03
CA ASP A 151 16.57 -0.73 10.59
C ASP A 151 16.63 0.60 11.37
N ASN A 152 15.50 1.06 11.91
CA ASN A 152 15.38 2.35 12.60
C ASN A 152 15.07 2.22 14.11
N GLN A 153 15.15 1.02 14.67
CA GLN A 153 14.95 0.71 16.10
C GLN A 153 13.62 1.24 16.67
N ILE A 154 12.54 1.10 15.88
CA ILE A 154 11.19 1.51 16.28
C ILE A 154 10.46 0.31 16.89
N PRO A 155 9.93 0.39 18.12
CA PRO A 155 9.18 -0.70 18.72
C PRO A 155 7.96 -1.09 17.87
N LEU A 156 7.89 -2.37 17.48
CA LEU A 156 6.86 -2.89 16.60
C LEU A 156 6.31 -4.21 17.13
N LEU A 157 4.98 -4.32 17.17
CA LEU A 157 4.27 -5.56 17.34
C LEU A 157 3.49 -5.91 16.07
N LEU A 158 3.85 -7.02 15.46
CA LEU A 158 3.15 -7.57 14.30
C LEU A 158 2.13 -8.62 14.74
N SER A 159 0.95 -8.60 14.14
CA SER A 159 -0.04 -9.67 14.20
C SER A 159 -0.26 -10.23 12.79
N VAL A 160 0.11 -11.50 12.57
CA VAL A 160 0.07 -12.15 11.25
C VAL A 160 -0.57 -13.53 11.39
N PRO A 161 -1.45 -13.96 10.45
CA PRO A 161 -1.97 -15.33 10.46
C PRO A 161 -0.84 -16.35 10.37
N HIS A 162 -0.99 -17.50 11.04
CA HIS A 162 0.03 -18.56 11.06
C HIS A 162 0.44 -18.99 9.64
N ASP A 163 -0.53 -19.18 8.75
CA ASP A 163 -0.29 -19.70 7.42
C ASP A 163 0.42 -18.69 6.49
N ASN A 164 0.60 -17.45 6.95
CA ASN A 164 1.30 -16.38 6.24
C ASN A 164 2.72 -16.09 6.78
N LEU A 165 3.22 -16.85 7.77
CA LEU A 165 4.54 -16.64 8.37
C LEU A 165 5.68 -16.75 7.35
N ASN A 166 5.53 -17.56 6.31
CA ASN A 166 6.49 -17.69 5.20
C ASN A 166 6.68 -16.41 4.37
N ALA A 167 5.75 -15.44 4.47
CA ALA A 167 5.88 -14.13 3.84
C ALA A 167 6.83 -13.18 4.59
N LEU A 168 7.24 -13.53 5.83
CA LEU A 168 8.10 -12.71 6.68
C LEU A 168 9.57 -13.12 6.57
N TRP A 169 10.11 -12.99 5.37
CA TRP A 169 11.51 -13.26 5.04
C TRP A 169 12.33 -11.97 4.95
N PHE A 170 13.62 -12.02 5.35
CA PHE A 170 14.55 -10.90 5.42
C PHE A 170 15.96 -11.36 5.04
N GLU A 171 16.82 -10.43 4.61
CA GLU A 171 18.22 -10.72 4.27
C GLU A 171 19.13 -10.89 5.50
N ALA A 172 18.65 -10.49 6.69
CA ALA A 172 19.38 -10.59 7.95
C ALA A 172 18.38 -10.74 9.12
N PRO A 173 18.84 -11.23 10.29
CA PRO A 173 18.03 -11.20 11.51
C PRO A 173 17.60 -9.79 11.87
N LEU A 174 16.33 -9.64 12.27
CA LEU A 174 15.76 -8.36 12.65
C LEU A 174 16.20 -7.91 14.05
N ASN A 175 16.20 -6.59 14.27
CA ASN A 175 16.40 -6.00 15.59
C ASN A 175 15.34 -6.51 16.57
N PRO A 176 15.70 -6.83 17.84
CA PRO A 176 14.76 -7.29 18.87
C PRO A 176 13.62 -6.34 19.22
N CYS A 177 13.61 -5.09 18.73
CA CYS A 177 12.47 -4.17 18.85
C CYS A 177 11.24 -4.63 18.06
N VAL A 178 11.42 -5.53 17.07
CA VAL A 178 10.35 -6.11 16.26
C VAL A 178 9.90 -7.42 16.90
N LYS A 179 8.62 -7.47 17.31
CA LYS A 179 7.98 -8.64 17.90
C LYS A 179 6.85 -9.13 17.00
N LEU A 180 6.66 -10.45 16.99
CA LEU A 180 5.60 -11.10 16.20
C LEU A 180 4.71 -11.94 17.12
N ILE A 181 3.41 -11.73 16.98
CA ILE A 181 2.38 -12.64 17.52
C ILE A 181 1.56 -13.20 16.36
N THR A 182 1.03 -14.39 16.54
CA THR A 182 0.23 -15.07 15.52
C THR A 182 -1.01 -15.73 16.13
N CYS A 183 -2.05 -15.94 15.32
CA CYS A 183 -3.12 -16.85 15.64
C CYS A 183 -2.71 -18.28 15.24
N GLU A 184 -3.42 -19.28 15.76
CA GLU A 184 -3.20 -20.70 15.42
C GLU A 184 -3.41 -20.99 13.92
N ALA A 185 -2.95 -22.15 13.47
CA ALA A 185 -3.08 -22.59 12.07
C ALA A 185 -4.54 -22.60 11.61
N GLY A 186 -4.78 -22.24 10.34
CA GLY A 186 -6.12 -22.06 9.76
C GLY A 186 -6.76 -20.70 10.05
N SER A 187 -6.07 -19.81 10.77
CA SER A 187 -6.50 -18.41 10.93
C SER A 187 -6.28 -17.61 9.66
N ASP A 188 -7.07 -16.53 9.51
CA ASP A 188 -6.94 -15.61 8.38
C ASP A 188 -6.56 -14.18 8.83
N TYR A 189 -6.54 -13.26 7.85
CA TYR A 189 -6.21 -11.86 8.09
C TYR A 189 -7.18 -11.18 9.07
N PHE A 190 -8.45 -11.59 9.11
CA PHE A 190 -9.44 -11.04 10.03
C PHE A 190 -9.12 -11.41 11.49
N ASP A 191 -8.67 -12.65 11.72
CA ASP A 191 -8.26 -13.11 13.05
C ASP A 191 -7.02 -12.35 13.55
N ALA A 192 -6.06 -12.08 12.64
CA ALA A 192 -4.89 -11.26 12.96
C ALA A 192 -5.28 -9.80 13.31
N ILE A 193 -6.27 -9.22 12.62
CA ILE A 193 -6.82 -7.90 12.97
C ILE A 193 -7.47 -7.95 14.35
N HIS A 194 -8.27 -8.98 14.64
CA HIS A 194 -8.90 -9.13 15.95
C HIS A 194 -7.86 -9.16 17.08
N LEU A 195 -6.82 -9.99 16.93
CA LEU A 195 -5.73 -10.07 17.90
C LEU A 195 -4.99 -8.73 18.06
N SER A 196 -4.75 -8.01 16.96
CA SER A 196 -4.13 -6.67 17.00
C SER A 196 -5.00 -5.64 17.71
N ASN A 197 -6.32 -5.72 17.56
CA ASN A 197 -7.27 -4.80 18.23
C ASN A 197 -7.30 -5.00 19.74
N ILE A 198 -7.08 -6.22 20.23
CA ILE A 198 -6.95 -6.49 21.67
C ILE A 198 -5.74 -5.75 22.25
N VAL A 199 -4.59 -5.88 21.59
CA VAL A 199 -3.33 -5.30 22.09
C VAL A 199 -3.22 -3.80 21.88
N SER A 200 -3.83 -3.25 20.84
CA SER A 200 -3.79 -1.80 20.59
C SER A 200 -4.64 -0.97 21.56
N LYS A 201 -5.44 -1.63 22.43
CA LYS A 201 -6.14 -0.97 23.55
C LYS A 201 -5.26 -0.77 24.78
N MET A 202 -4.07 -1.34 24.79
CA MET A 202 -3.14 -1.25 25.92
C MET A 202 -2.43 0.09 25.93
N ASP A 203 -2.20 0.64 27.13
CA ASP A 203 -1.37 1.83 27.29
C ASP A 203 0.04 1.59 26.71
N GLY A 204 0.55 2.55 25.96
CA GLY A 204 1.84 2.46 25.30
C GLY A 204 1.83 1.69 23.98
N PHE A 205 0.64 1.34 23.43
CA PHE A 205 0.49 0.70 22.13
C PHE A 205 -0.41 1.54 21.22
N ILE A 206 0.02 1.75 19.99
CA ILE A 206 -0.74 2.52 19.00
C ILE A 206 -0.98 1.70 17.74
N THR A 207 -2.23 1.72 17.23
CA THR A 207 -2.52 1.06 15.96
C THR A 207 -1.96 1.84 14.79
N GLU A 208 -1.47 1.15 13.77
CA GLU A 208 -1.04 1.75 12.50
C GLU A 208 -2.20 2.47 11.78
N GLY A 209 -3.42 1.97 11.91
CA GLY A 209 -4.65 2.64 11.47
C GLY A 209 -5.09 2.35 10.04
N GLY A 210 -4.35 1.58 9.26
CA GLY A 210 -4.75 1.19 7.90
C GLY A 210 -5.00 2.38 6.99
N ALA A 211 -6.06 2.31 6.20
CA ALA A 211 -6.45 3.37 5.26
C ALA A 211 -6.79 4.71 5.93
N LYS A 212 -7.13 4.72 7.23
CA LYS A 212 -7.39 5.95 7.98
C LYS A 212 -6.13 6.78 8.22
N ASN A 213 -4.96 6.15 8.25
CA ASN A 213 -3.70 6.85 8.45
C ASN A 213 -3.31 7.65 7.20
N VAL A 214 -3.26 8.98 7.31
CA VAL A 214 -2.87 9.87 6.22
C VAL A 214 -1.45 9.57 5.71
N ALA A 215 -0.51 9.27 6.62
CA ALA A 215 0.87 8.96 6.25
C ALA A 215 0.95 7.69 5.40
N ARG A 216 0.11 6.69 5.67
CA ARG A 216 0.02 5.48 4.85
C ARG A 216 -0.37 5.81 3.42
N ARG A 217 -1.43 6.59 3.23
CA ARG A 217 -1.89 6.97 1.89
C ARG A 217 -0.90 7.87 1.19
N ASP A 218 -0.34 8.87 1.87
CA ASP A 218 0.62 9.78 1.26
C ASP A 218 1.92 9.07 0.87
N GLY A 219 2.39 8.11 1.69
CA GLY A 219 3.50 7.23 1.33
C GLY A 219 3.23 6.41 0.07
N MET A 220 2.06 5.76 -0.02
CA MET A 220 1.65 5.02 -1.22
C MET A 220 1.44 5.95 -2.42
N GLY A 221 1.00 7.18 -2.21
CA GLY A 221 0.82 8.21 -3.24
C GLY A 221 2.12 8.61 -3.94
N THR A 222 3.29 8.31 -3.35
CA THR A 222 4.60 8.56 -3.99
C THR A 222 4.76 7.83 -5.32
N THR A 223 4.01 6.77 -5.57
CA THR A 223 3.96 6.10 -6.88
C THR A 223 3.41 7.03 -7.97
N MET A 224 2.31 7.73 -7.69
CA MET A 224 1.73 8.73 -8.61
C MET A 224 2.65 9.95 -8.73
N LEU A 225 3.28 10.39 -7.63
CA LEU A 225 4.24 11.50 -7.67
C LEU A 225 5.46 11.14 -8.53
N SER A 226 6.02 9.93 -8.40
CA SER A 226 7.10 9.43 -9.25
C SER A 226 6.70 9.44 -10.73
N ALA A 227 5.50 8.95 -11.05
CA ALA A 227 4.99 8.93 -12.42
C ALA A 227 4.91 10.34 -13.01
N VAL A 228 4.17 11.22 -12.36
CA VAL A 228 3.86 12.55 -12.92
C VAL A 228 5.10 13.43 -13.01
N THR A 229 5.99 13.38 -12.03
CA THR A 229 7.25 14.14 -12.08
C THR A 229 8.24 13.62 -13.13
N THR A 230 8.14 12.36 -13.53
CA THR A 230 8.95 11.76 -14.60
C THR A 230 8.34 12.02 -15.97
N ILE A 231 7.01 11.90 -16.09
CA ILE A 231 6.27 12.07 -17.34
C ILE A 231 6.16 13.57 -17.73
N GLY A 232 5.99 14.45 -16.73
CA GLY A 232 5.76 15.88 -16.90
C GLY A 232 4.26 16.24 -17.02
N GLU A 233 3.36 15.27 -17.03
CA GLU A 233 1.91 15.45 -17.07
C GLU A 233 1.18 14.33 -16.35
N ILE A 234 -0.07 14.55 -15.92
CA ILE A 234 -0.92 13.56 -15.28
C ILE A 234 -1.40 12.53 -16.32
N PRO A 235 -1.26 11.19 -16.05
CA PRO A 235 -1.70 10.16 -17.00
C PRO A 235 -3.22 10.16 -17.19
N GLU A 236 -3.68 9.61 -18.31
CA GLU A 236 -5.12 9.41 -18.60
C GLU A 236 -5.67 8.22 -17.83
N TYR A 237 -4.86 7.17 -17.73
CA TYR A 237 -5.23 5.92 -17.07
C TYR A 237 -4.17 5.53 -16.06
N TYR A 238 -4.65 5.10 -14.89
CA TYR A 238 -3.87 4.51 -13.82
C TYR A 238 -4.31 3.08 -13.59
N PHE A 239 -3.45 2.10 -13.83
CA PHE A 239 -3.73 0.68 -13.62
C PHE A 239 -3.06 0.18 -12.33
N GLN A 240 -3.84 -0.44 -11.44
CA GLN A 240 -3.33 -1.07 -10.22
C GLN A 240 -4.27 -2.18 -9.74
N ALA A 241 -3.71 -3.33 -9.32
CA ALA A 241 -4.48 -4.34 -8.60
C ALA A 241 -4.72 -3.93 -7.14
N ILE A 242 -5.89 -4.27 -6.63
CA ILE A 242 -6.35 -3.84 -5.31
C ILE A 242 -6.86 -5.00 -4.43
N GLY A 243 -6.47 -4.96 -3.15
CA GLY A 243 -7.16 -5.66 -2.07
C GLY A 243 -8.05 -4.68 -1.31
N SER A 244 -7.44 -3.77 -0.54
CA SER A 244 -8.16 -2.73 0.20
C SER A 244 -8.53 -1.49 -0.64
N GLY A 245 -7.91 -1.29 -1.80
CA GLY A 245 -8.04 -0.06 -2.59
C GLY A 245 -7.26 1.14 -2.06
N THR A 246 -6.57 1.03 -0.91
CA THR A 246 -5.85 2.16 -0.29
C THR A 246 -4.83 2.80 -1.23
N GLY A 247 -4.13 2.00 -2.07
CA GLY A 247 -3.18 2.53 -3.06
C GLY A 247 -3.84 3.36 -4.15
N ALA A 248 -5.04 2.99 -4.59
CA ALA A 248 -5.82 3.76 -5.57
C ALA A 248 -6.36 5.07 -4.95
N ILE A 249 -6.84 5.02 -3.70
CA ILE A 249 -7.21 6.24 -2.94
C ILE A 249 -6.00 7.17 -2.83
N ALA A 250 -4.83 6.64 -2.50
CA ALA A 250 -3.58 7.39 -2.38
C ALA A 250 -3.17 8.05 -3.71
N ALA A 251 -3.29 7.32 -4.83
CA ALA A 251 -3.02 7.84 -6.16
C ALA A 251 -4.00 8.97 -6.53
N TRP A 252 -5.29 8.82 -6.21
CA TRP A 252 -6.29 9.87 -6.38
C TRP A 252 -5.97 11.12 -5.56
N GLU A 253 -5.66 10.97 -4.26
CA GLU A 253 -5.30 12.11 -3.40
C GLU A 253 -4.03 12.81 -3.89
N ALA A 254 -3.02 12.07 -4.34
CA ALA A 254 -1.81 12.63 -4.95
C ALA A 254 -2.14 13.37 -6.27
N ASN A 255 -3.02 12.81 -7.11
CA ASN A 255 -3.47 13.45 -8.35
C ASN A 255 -4.19 14.79 -8.08
N LEU A 256 -5.06 14.86 -7.07
CA LEU A 256 -5.73 16.11 -6.70
C LEU A 256 -4.71 17.20 -6.27
N ARG A 257 -3.65 16.80 -5.54
CA ARG A 257 -2.55 17.72 -5.18
C ARG A 257 -1.76 18.17 -6.42
N LEU A 258 -1.49 17.28 -7.35
CA LEU A 258 -0.79 17.59 -8.60
C LEU A 258 -1.60 18.54 -9.50
N ILE A 259 -2.94 18.42 -9.52
CA ILE A 259 -3.82 19.39 -10.17
C ILE A 259 -3.70 20.76 -9.47
N ALA A 260 -3.72 20.79 -8.14
CA ALA A 260 -3.58 22.02 -7.37
C ALA A 260 -2.19 22.66 -7.48
N ASP A 261 -1.14 21.89 -7.76
CA ASP A 261 0.21 22.35 -8.11
C ASP A 261 0.24 23.18 -9.40
N GLY A 262 -0.60 22.85 -10.38
CA GLY A 262 -0.83 23.59 -11.60
C GLY A 262 0.16 23.33 -12.74
N ARG A 263 1.30 22.65 -12.50
CA ARG A 263 2.34 22.41 -13.52
C ARG A 263 2.09 21.21 -14.41
N PHE A 264 1.24 20.26 -13.98
CA PHE A 264 1.10 18.94 -14.60
C PHE A 264 -0.24 18.74 -15.32
N GLY A 265 -1.00 19.81 -15.51
CA GLY A 265 -2.35 19.79 -16.08
C GLY A 265 -3.44 19.61 -15.02
N ASN A 266 -4.69 19.50 -15.47
CA ASN A 266 -5.89 19.45 -14.63
C ASN A 266 -6.69 18.14 -14.77
N ARG A 267 -6.09 17.12 -15.38
CA ARG A 267 -6.72 15.83 -15.60
C ARG A 267 -6.80 15.03 -14.30
N LYS A 268 -7.92 14.34 -14.10
CA LYS A 268 -8.02 13.25 -13.13
C LYS A 268 -7.74 11.95 -13.87
N ALA A 269 -6.70 11.24 -13.45
CA ALA A 269 -6.36 9.93 -14.00
C ALA A 269 -7.46 8.92 -13.69
N ARG A 270 -7.99 8.25 -14.71
CA ARG A 270 -8.99 7.20 -14.53
C ARG A 270 -8.40 6.03 -13.76
N LEU A 271 -9.00 5.68 -12.63
CA LEU A 271 -8.53 4.59 -11.78
C LEU A 271 -9.04 3.25 -12.31
N MET A 272 -8.24 2.57 -13.12
CA MET A 272 -8.51 1.22 -13.62
C MET A 272 -7.97 0.22 -12.61
N VAL A 273 -8.82 -0.10 -11.62
CA VAL A 273 -8.41 -0.99 -10.52
C VAL A 273 -8.78 -2.44 -10.84
N SER A 274 -7.98 -3.41 -10.34
CA SER A 274 -8.13 -4.80 -10.75
C SER A 274 -8.25 -5.74 -9.57
N GLN A 275 -9.10 -6.78 -9.69
CA GLN A 275 -9.23 -7.87 -8.74
C GLN A 275 -9.01 -9.22 -9.40
N ASN A 276 -8.65 -10.23 -8.59
CA ASN A 276 -8.33 -11.58 -9.04
C ASN A 276 -9.52 -12.53 -8.86
N ILE A 277 -10.07 -13.05 -9.97
CA ILE A 277 -11.16 -14.03 -9.96
C ILE A 277 -10.68 -15.35 -9.30
N PRO A 278 -11.52 -15.97 -8.44
CA PRO A 278 -12.96 -15.72 -8.21
C PRO A 278 -13.27 -14.78 -7.02
N PHE A 279 -12.30 -14.11 -6.40
CA PHE A 279 -12.53 -13.21 -5.26
C PHE A 279 -12.50 -11.75 -5.70
N HIS A 280 -13.68 -11.16 -5.97
CA HIS A 280 -13.82 -9.82 -6.55
C HIS A 280 -14.95 -8.97 -5.95
N PRO A 281 -15.01 -8.83 -4.60
CA PRO A 281 -16.14 -8.19 -3.94
C PRO A 281 -16.32 -6.70 -4.29
N ILE A 282 -15.23 -5.99 -4.60
CA ILE A 282 -15.31 -4.58 -5.01
C ILE A 282 -15.91 -4.47 -6.42
N TYR A 283 -15.57 -5.38 -7.34
CA TYR A 283 -16.17 -5.43 -8.67
C TYR A 283 -17.70 -5.60 -8.58
N ASP A 284 -18.16 -6.54 -7.75
CA ASP A 284 -19.58 -6.81 -7.59
C ASP A 284 -20.33 -5.56 -7.10
N ALA A 285 -19.82 -4.92 -6.02
CA ALA A 285 -20.42 -3.70 -5.51
C ALA A 285 -20.39 -2.54 -6.53
N TRP A 286 -19.29 -2.39 -7.26
CA TRP A 286 -19.13 -1.34 -8.28
C TRP A 286 -20.10 -1.50 -9.45
N LYS A 287 -20.30 -2.73 -9.95
CA LYS A 287 -21.21 -3.01 -11.07
C LYS A 287 -22.69 -2.79 -10.69
N GLU A 288 -23.04 -2.98 -9.43
CA GLU A 288 -24.37 -2.66 -8.89
C GLU A 288 -24.54 -1.16 -8.52
N ASP A 289 -23.55 -0.33 -8.84
CA ASP A 289 -23.46 1.07 -8.42
C ASP A 289 -23.70 1.28 -6.91
N SER A 290 -23.35 0.29 -6.11
CA SER A 290 -23.52 0.30 -4.67
C SER A 290 -22.32 0.93 -3.98
N ARG A 291 -22.57 1.88 -3.07
CA ARG A 291 -21.55 2.40 -2.17
C ARG A 291 -21.17 1.38 -1.09
N GLU A 292 -22.08 0.48 -0.76
CA GLU A 292 -21.86 -0.55 0.24
C GLU A 292 -21.39 -1.84 -0.40
N MET A 293 -20.52 -2.56 0.31
CA MET A 293 -20.11 -3.90 -0.12
C MET A 293 -21.31 -4.83 -0.09
N LEU A 294 -21.48 -5.63 -1.14
CA LEU A 294 -22.51 -6.64 -1.17
C LEU A 294 -22.23 -7.74 -0.13
N TYR A 295 -23.31 -8.31 0.40
CA TYR A 295 -23.16 -9.42 1.34
C TYR A 295 -22.53 -10.62 0.65
N MET A 296 -21.52 -11.19 1.29
CA MET A 296 -20.91 -12.46 0.92
C MET A 296 -20.76 -13.31 2.19
N ASP A 297 -21.20 -14.54 2.12
CA ASP A 297 -21.03 -15.49 3.23
C ASP A 297 -19.55 -15.74 3.51
N ASP A 298 -19.16 -15.82 4.78
CA ASP A 298 -17.76 -15.96 5.20
C ASP A 298 -17.12 -17.27 4.68
N ALA A 299 -17.88 -18.39 4.65
CA ALA A 299 -17.37 -19.66 4.13
C ALA A 299 -17.20 -19.62 2.62
N GLU A 300 -18.09 -18.96 1.90
CA GLU A 300 -17.95 -18.72 0.46
C GLU A 300 -16.73 -17.83 0.17
N ALA A 301 -16.56 -16.74 0.92
CA ALA A 301 -15.41 -15.84 0.79
C ALA A 301 -14.09 -16.59 0.98
N ARG A 302 -13.99 -17.42 2.04
CA ARG A 302 -12.79 -18.24 2.30
C ARG A 302 -12.49 -19.18 1.13
N LYS A 303 -13.48 -19.90 0.59
CA LYS A 303 -13.30 -20.78 -0.58
C LYS A 303 -12.78 -20.02 -1.81
N LYS A 304 -13.35 -18.84 -2.09
CA LYS A 304 -12.87 -18.00 -3.21
C LYS A 304 -11.44 -17.52 -3.00
N VAL A 305 -11.09 -17.12 -1.76
CA VAL A 305 -9.73 -16.71 -1.39
C VAL A 305 -8.73 -17.86 -1.51
N GLU A 306 -9.12 -19.11 -1.23
CA GLU A 306 -8.25 -20.27 -1.42
C GLU A 306 -7.84 -20.50 -2.89
N VAL A 307 -8.67 -20.10 -3.83
CA VAL A 307 -8.44 -20.29 -5.27
C VAL A 307 -7.53 -19.24 -5.88
N ILE A 308 -7.65 -17.96 -5.47
CA ILE A 308 -6.84 -16.90 -6.06
C ILE A 308 -5.35 -17.08 -5.73
N GLU A 309 -4.47 -16.73 -6.64
CA GLU A 309 -3.01 -16.74 -6.41
C GLU A 309 -2.52 -15.45 -5.77
N ALA A 310 -3.15 -14.33 -6.08
CA ALA A 310 -2.82 -13.04 -5.51
C ALA A 310 -3.43 -12.86 -4.10
N LYS A 311 -3.05 -13.73 -3.14
CA LYS A 311 -3.57 -13.77 -1.75
C LYS A 311 -3.56 -12.40 -1.05
N VAL A 312 -2.60 -11.54 -1.36
CA VAL A 312 -2.51 -10.18 -0.79
C VAL A 312 -3.65 -9.26 -1.24
N LEU A 313 -4.46 -9.68 -2.22
CA LEU A 313 -5.65 -8.95 -2.67
C LEU A 313 -6.95 -9.40 -1.95
N SER A 314 -6.89 -10.33 -1.01
CA SER A 314 -8.05 -10.96 -0.36
C SER A 314 -8.65 -10.16 0.79
N ASN A 315 -8.80 -8.85 0.68
CA ASN A 315 -9.45 -8.06 1.72
C ASN A 315 -10.99 -8.21 1.64
N ARG A 316 -11.58 -8.83 2.66
CA ARG A 316 -13.03 -9.05 2.76
C ARG A 316 -13.83 -7.82 3.19
N LYS A 317 -13.19 -6.85 3.86
CA LYS A 317 -13.81 -5.60 4.34
C LYS A 317 -12.94 -4.38 3.97
N PRO A 318 -12.84 -4.07 2.67
CA PRO A 318 -12.06 -2.91 2.23
C PRO A 318 -12.72 -1.59 2.65
N PRO A 319 -11.98 -0.48 2.78
CA PRO A 319 -12.52 0.86 3.01
C PRO A 319 -13.13 1.42 1.71
N TYR A 320 -14.11 0.71 1.15
CA TYR A 320 -14.69 1.01 -0.15
C TYR A 320 -15.69 2.16 -0.07
N GLY A 321 -16.74 2.02 0.75
CA GLY A 321 -17.86 2.96 0.81
C GLY A 321 -17.72 4.08 1.85
N ILE A 322 -16.66 4.09 2.67
CA ILE A 322 -16.39 5.18 3.61
C ILE A 322 -16.23 6.51 2.86
N VAL A 323 -16.68 7.62 3.41
CA VAL A 323 -16.51 8.94 2.77
C VAL A 323 -15.03 9.23 2.51
N GLY A 324 -14.69 9.58 1.27
CA GLY A 324 -13.30 9.70 0.80
C GLY A 324 -12.63 8.36 0.49
N GLY A 325 -13.35 7.24 0.55
CA GLY A 325 -12.86 5.91 0.21
C GLY A 325 -12.77 5.64 -1.28
N LEU A 326 -12.63 4.34 -1.62
CA LEU A 326 -12.40 3.93 -3.01
C LEU A 326 -13.57 4.26 -3.93
N TYR A 327 -14.82 4.11 -3.45
CA TYR A 327 -16.00 4.45 -4.23
C TYR A 327 -15.99 5.92 -4.68
N ASP A 328 -15.71 6.85 -3.76
CA ASP A 328 -15.64 8.29 -4.08
C ASP A 328 -14.47 8.58 -5.03
N ALA A 329 -13.31 7.98 -4.79
CA ALA A 329 -12.13 8.16 -5.66
C ALA A 329 -12.42 7.73 -7.10
N MET A 330 -13.07 6.57 -7.28
CA MET A 330 -13.40 6.05 -8.61
C MET A 330 -14.51 6.85 -9.30
N LYS A 331 -15.55 7.26 -8.57
CA LYS A 331 -16.60 8.15 -9.11
C LYS A 331 -16.04 9.48 -9.57
N ASP A 332 -15.16 10.09 -8.77
CA ASP A 332 -14.53 11.39 -9.08
C ASP A 332 -13.53 11.29 -10.25
N ALA A 333 -12.81 10.18 -10.37
CA ALA A 333 -11.82 9.96 -11.41
C ALA A 333 -12.38 9.33 -12.71
N GLY A 334 -13.62 8.86 -12.72
CA GLY A 334 -14.22 8.16 -13.84
C GLY A 334 -13.58 6.80 -14.12
N GLY A 335 -13.18 6.08 -13.04
CA GLY A 335 -12.52 4.78 -13.11
C GLY A 335 -13.45 3.59 -13.34
N ASP A 336 -12.88 2.39 -13.39
CA ASP A 336 -13.63 1.12 -13.44
C ASP A 336 -12.87 0.02 -12.69
N VAL A 337 -13.59 -1.08 -12.37
CA VAL A 337 -13.01 -2.30 -11.77
C VAL A 337 -12.90 -3.37 -12.84
N LEU A 338 -11.70 -3.88 -13.03
CA LEU A 338 -11.36 -4.90 -14.02
C LEU A 338 -11.04 -6.23 -13.33
N LEU A 339 -11.17 -7.32 -14.05
CA LEU A 339 -10.94 -8.67 -13.53
C LEU A 339 -9.89 -9.41 -14.33
N ALA A 340 -9.07 -10.21 -13.64
CA ALA A 340 -8.19 -11.18 -14.26
C ALA A 340 -8.19 -12.49 -13.46
N ASN A 341 -8.13 -13.61 -14.15
CA ASN A 341 -7.98 -14.92 -13.53
C ASN A 341 -6.50 -15.26 -13.28
N ASN A 342 -6.25 -16.37 -12.59
CA ASN A 342 -4.89 -16.80 -12.26
C ASN A 342 -4.02 -17.06 -13.50
N GLN A 343 -4.59 -17.66 -14.55
CA GLN A 343 -3.81 -17.97 -15.76
C GLN A 343 -3.42 -16.70 -16.51
N GLU A 344 -4.35 -15.77 -16.70
CA GLU A 344 -4.07 -14.45 -17.30
C GLU A 344 -2.99 -13.70 -16.53
N SER A 345 -3.04 -13.79 -15.20
CA SER A 345 -2.03 -13.15 -14.33
C SER A 345 -0.66 -13.80 -14.46
N ARG A 346 -0.57 -15.14 -14.53
CA ARG A 346 0.70 -15.85 -14.78
C ARG A 346 1.29 -15.49 -16.14
N ASP A 347 0.47 -15.49 -17.19
CA ASP A 347 0.90 -15.15 -18.54
C ASP A 347 1.38 -13.70 -18.62
N ALA A 348 0.70 -12.79 -17.92
CA ALA A 348 1.11 -11.39 -17.81
C ALA A 348 2.44 -11.21 -17.06
N ALA A 349 2.69 -12.00 -16.00
CA ALA A 349 3.97 -11.97 -15.28
C ALA A 349 5.13 -12.47 -16.15
N ILE A 350 4.92 -13.53 -16.92
CA ILE A 350 5.90 -14.05 -17.89
C ILE A 350 6.18 -13.00 -18.95
N LEU A 351 5.13 -12.44 -19.58
CA LEU A 351 5.28 -11.43 -20.60
C LEU A 351 6.01 -10.18 -20.07
N PHE A 352 5.68 -9.72 -18.85
CA PHE A 352 6.38 -8.60 -18.22
C PHE A 352 7.87 -8.89 -18.05
N LYS A 353 8.21 -10.07 -17.54
CA LYS A 353 9.61 -10.49 -17.38
C LYS A 353 10.37 -10.55 -18.71
N GLU A 354 9.76 -11.07 -19.75
CA GLU A 354 10.35 -11.17 -21.10
C GLU A 354 10.57 -9.80 -21.74
N THR A 355 9.64 -8.88 -21.51
CA THR A 355 9.64 -7.58 -22.19
C THR A 355 10.36 -6.48 -21.42
N GLU A 356 10.32 -6.53 -20.08
CA GLU A 356 10.90 -5.50 -19.20
C GLU A 356 12.17 -5.98 -18.44
N GLY A 357 12.38 -7.30 -18.33
CA GLY A 357 13.64 -7.86 -17.78
C GLY A 357 13.65 -8.08 -16.27
N ASN A 358 12.51 -7.97 -15.58
CA ASN A 358 12.41 -8.24 -14.15
C ASN A 358 11.13 -8.99 -13.81
N ASP A 359 11.13 -9.73 -12.70
CA ASP A 359 9.93 -10.39 -12.19
C ASP A 359 8.99 -9.42 -11.46
N ILE A 360 7.71 -9.74 -11.43
CA ILE A 360 6.68 -8.99 -10.69
C ILE A 360 5.87 -9.91 -9.78
N HIS A 361 5.37 -9.35 -8.68
CA HIS A 361 4.48 -10.08 -7.77
C HIS A 361 3.14 -10.41 -8.43
N CYS A 362 2.49 -11.51 -7.98
CA CYS A 362 1.18 -11.94 -8.47
C CYS A 362 0.13 -10.81 -8.45
N ALA A 363 0.11 -9.95 -7.44
CA ALA A 363 -0.77 -8.78 -7.41
C ALA A 363 -0.49 -7.79 -8.56
N ALA A 364 0.77 -7.49 -8.86
CA ALA A 364 1.13 -6.63 -9.98
C ALA A 364 0.82 -7.29 -11.32
N ALA A 365 0.94 -8.63 -11.38
CA ALA A 365 0.57 -9.43 -12.55
C ALA A 365 -0.93 -9.32 -12.88
N VAL A 366 -1.81 -9.27 -11.87
CA VAL A 366 -3.26 -9.01 -12.06
C VAL A 366 -3.49 -7.67 -12.77
N ALA A 367 -2.82 -6.60 -12.34
CA ALA A 367 -2.94 -5.28 -13.00
C ALA A 367 -2.38 -5.30 -14.43
N THR A 368 -1.28 -6.02 -14.64
CA THR A 368 -0.69 -6.18 -15.98
C THR A 368 -1.63 -6.95 -16.91
N ALA A 369 -2.26 -8.02 -16.43
CA ALA A 369 -3.23 -8.81 -17.19
C ALA A 369 -4.44 -7.97 -17.63
N THR A 370 -4.97 -7.14 -16.73
CA THR A 370 -6.10 -6.26 -17.07
C THR A 370 -5.71 -5.13 -18.01
N LEU A 371 -4.47 -4.62 -17.99
CA LEU A 371 -3.98 -3.69 -19.00
C LEU A 371 -3.84 -4.38 -20.36
N ILE A 372 -3.36 -5.63 -20.41
CA ILE A 372 -3.26 -6.41 -21.66
C ILE A 372 -4.66 -6.60 -22.27
N ASP A 373 -5.65 -6.94 -21.48
CA ASP A 373 -7.04 -7.05 -21.93
C ASP A 373 -7.62 -5.72 -22.37
N ALA A 374 -7.38 -4.64 -21.62
CA ALA A 374 -7.81 -3.30 -21.97
C ALA A 374 -7.25 -2.82 -23.32
N ALA A 375 -5.99 -3.14 -23.63
CA ALA A 375 -5.37 -2.85 -24.92
C ALA A 375 -5.99 -3.72 -26.06
N LYS A 376 -6.25 -4.97 -25.78
CA LYS A 376 -6.81 -5.95 -26.71
C LYS A 376 -8.26 -5.64 -27.11
N THR A 377 -9.04 -5.19 -26.14
CA THR A 377 -10.47 -4.84 -26.30
C THR A 377 -10.67 -3.40 -26.81
N GLY A 378 -9.61 -2.58 -26.89
CA GLY A 378 -9.69 -1.19 -27.30
C GLY A 378 -10.24 -0.25 -26.22
N LEU A 379 -10.28 -0.69 -24.95
CA LEU A 379 -10.62 0.18 -23.80
C LEU A 379 -9.59 1.29 -23.65
N VAL A 380 -8.31 0.99 -23.89
CA VAL A 380 -7.23 1.97 -24.04
C VAL A 380 -6.75 2.00 -25.48
N LYS A 381 -6.38 3.19 -25.95
CA LYS A 381 -5.97 3.42 -27.34
C LYS A 381 -4.45 3.58 -27.43
N LYS A 382 -3.93 3.47 -28.64
CA LYS A 382 -2.51 3.51 -28.96
C LYS A 382 -1.75 4.71 -28.36
N ASP A 383 -2.37 5.88 -28.36
CA ASP A 383 -1.73 7.15 -27.96
C ASP A 383 -2.16 7.64 -26.58
N ASP A 384 -3.01 6.89 -25.88
CA ASP A 384 -3.40 7.21 -24.51
C ASP A 384 -2.18 7.17 -23.58
N LEU A 385 -2.09 8.12 -22.66
CA LEU A 385 -1.05 8.15 -21.65
C LEU A 385 -1.44 7.25 -20.48
N ILE A 386 -0.73 6.15 -20.33
CA ILE A 386 -1.05 5.09 -19.39
C ILE A 386 0.06 4.95 -18.36
N MET A 387 -0.31 4.90 -17.09
CA MET A 387 0.54 4.50 -15.98
C MET A 387 0.13 3.11 -15.49
N LEU A 388 1.03 2.14 -15.61
CA LEU A 388 0.92 0.83 -14.97
C LEU A 388 1.71 0.86 -13.66
N ASN A 389 1.03 0.73 -12.53
CA ASN A 389 1.64 0.68 -11.22
C ASN A 389 2.00 -0.76 -10.82
N ILE A 390 3.26 -1.13 -10.95
CA ILE A 390 3.82 -2.39 -10.50
C ILE A 390 4.14 -2.27 -9.01
N THR A 391 3.23 -2.79 -8.20
CA THR A 391 3.23 -2.65 -6.74
C THR A 391 4.21 -3.56 -6.01
N GLY A 392 4.91 -4.43 -6.74
CA GLY A 392 5.95 -5.31 -6.20
C GLY A 392 6.60 -6.15 -7.28
N GLY A 393 7.88 -6.44 -7.10
CA GLY A 393 8.65 -7.27 -8.01
C GLY A 393 10.14 -7.27 -7.67
N GLY A 394 10.91 -8.07 -8.44
CA GLY A 394 12.34 -8.26 -8.23
C GLY A 394 12.65 -9.18 -7.06
N GLU A 395 11.68 -9.97 -6.58
CA GLU A 395 11.89 -10.88 -5.45
C GLU A 395 12.87 -12.01 -5.81
N ALA A 396 12.77 -12.56 -7.02
CA ALA A 396 13.70 -13.57 -7.49
C ALA A 396 15.14 -13.03 -7.56
N LYS A 397 15.30 -11.80 -8.06
CA LYS A 397 16.59 -11.10 -8.09
C LYS A 397 17.10 -10.80 -6.70
N PHE A 398 16.24 -10.33 -5.79
CA PHE A 398 16.62 -10.02 -4.40
C PHE A 398 17.11 -11.27 -3.67
N LYS A 399 16.42 -12.39 -3.81
CA LYS A 399 16.76 -13.66 -3.14
C LYS A 399 17.94 -14.40 -3.75
N ALA A 400 18.32 -14.09 -5.00
CA ALA A 400 19.39 -14.80 -5.69
C ALA A 400 20.71 -14.69 -4.93
N GLY A 401 21.26 -15.84 -4.50
CA GLY A 401 22.51 -15.93 -3.77
C GLY A 401 22.48 -15.42 -2.30
N ARG A 402 21.30 -15.13 -1.76
CA ARG A 402 21.12 -14.75 -0.35
C ARG A 402 20.44 -15.87 0.44
N GLU A 403 20.90 -16.07 1.67
CA GLU A 403 20.15 -16.81 2.68
C GLU A 403 19.05 -15.92 3.25
N MET A 404 17.84 -16.47 3.41
CA MET A 404 16.69 -15.74 3.96
C MET A 404 16.43 -16.14 5.40
N PHE A 405 16.29 -15.15 6.26
CA PHE A 405 15.88 -15.30 7.67
C PHE A 405 14.38 -15.10 7.78
N PHE A 406 13.72 -15.93 8.57
CA PHE A 406 12.27 -15.86 8.78
C PHE A 406 11.97 -15.43 10.22
N LEU A 407 11.10 -14.39 10.35
CA LEU A 407 10.69 -13.93 11.67
C LEU A 407 9.80 -14.99 12.36
N GLN A 408 10.16 -15.36 13.58
CA GLN A 408 9.44 -16.38 14.35
C GLN A 408 8.47 -15.73 15.34
N PRO A 409 7.26 -16.30 15.54
CA PRO A 409 6.31 -15.78 16.50
C PRO A 409 6.76 -16.03 17.93
N LEU A 410 6.64 -15.03 18.78
CA LEU A 410 6.91 -15.10 20.22
C LEU A 410 5.67 -15.55 21.01
N LEU A 411 4.49 -15.44 20.42
CA LEU A 411 3.22 -15.85 20.99
C LEU A 411 2.31 -16.36 19.88
N THR A 412 1.73 -17.54 20.09
CA THR A 412 0.61 -18.06 19.30
C THR A 412 -0.65 -18.04 20.18
N SER A 413 -1.74 -17.53 19.65
CA SER A 413 -3.03 -17.40 20.32
C SER A 413 -4.13 -18.14 19.56
N SER A 414 -5.17 -18.59 20.23
CA SER A 414 -6.38 -19.08 19.54
C SER A 414 -7.09 -17.95 18.80
N VAL A 415 -7.96 -18.29 17.85
CA VAL A 415 -8.79 -17.32 17.12
C VAL A 415 -9.79 -16.59 18.01
N ASN A 416 -10.18 -17.23 19.14
CA ASN A 416 -11.01 -16.64 20.19
C ASN A 416 -10.21 -16.60 21.51
N PRO A 417 -9.28 -15.65 21.66
CA PRO A 417 -8.36 -15.64 22.78
C PRO A 417 -9.00 -15.07 24.06
N ASP A 418 -8.50 -15.50 25.21
CA ASP A 418 -8.68 -14.76 26.47
C ASP A 418 -7.90 -13.44 26.36
N GLU A 419 -8.62 -12.30 26.28
CA GLU A 419 -8.02 -10.98 26.10
C GLU A 419 -7.06 -10.64 27.25
N GLY A 420 -7.40 -10.98 28.51
CA GLY A 420 -6.56 -10.70 29.66
C GLY A 420 -5.24 -11.46 29.62
N LEU A 421 -5.27 -12.71 29.17
CA LEU A 421 -4.08 -13.53 29.01
C LEU A 421 -3.19 -13.01 27.87
N VAL A 422 -3.77 -12.61 26.75
CA VAL A 422 -3.03 -11.99 25.63
C VAL A 422 -2.33 -10.72 26.09
N VAL A 423 -3.07 -9.80 26.73
CA VAL A 423 -2.53 -8.54 27.27
C VAL A 423 -1.37 -8.79 28.23
N LYS A 424 -1.53 -9.76 29.18
CA LYS A 424 -0.47 -10.11 30.13
C LYS A 424 0.79 -10.63 29.44
N LYS A 425 0.63 -11.53 28.44
CA LYS A 425 1.76 -12.11 27.71
C LYS A 425 2.47 -11.07 26.85
N VAL A 426 1.71 -10.21 26.15
CA VAL A 426 2.28 -9.17 25.29
C VAL A 426 3.03 -8.11 26.08
N LYS A 427 2.52 -7.70 27.27
CA LYS A 427 3.28 -6.82 28.18
C LYS A 427 4.64 -7.37 28.57
N GLY A 428 4.79 -8.68 28.66
CA GLY A 428 6.07 -9.33 28.98
C GLY A 428 7.07 -9.38 27.80
N LEU A 429 6.66 -8.95 26.61
CA LEU A 429 7.55 -8.92 25.44
C LEU A 429 8.31 -7.59 25.33
N PHE A 430 7.79 -6.49 25.87
CA PHE A 430 8.33 -5.13 25.85
C PHE A 430 8.62 -4.66 27.28
#